data_2f04da34eb07ed3fa8660922fd0d670f
#
_entry.id   2f04da34eb07ed3fa8660922fd0d670f
#
_cell.length_a   1.000
_cell.length_b   1.000
_cell.length_c   1.000
_cell.angle_alpha   90.00
_cell.angle_beta   90.00
_cell.angle_gamma   90.00
#
_symmetry.space_group_name_H-M   'P 1'
#
loop_
_entity.id
_entity.type
_entity.pdbx_description
1 polymer ?
#
loop_
_entity_poly.entity_id
_entity_poly.type
_entity_poly.pdbx_seq_one_letter_code
_entity_poly.pdbx_strand_id
1 'polypeptide(L)' 'MCASEVYRQFARACLEFADATEDEQTRAALIQMAQVWFRLAVEHENDEDTENAD' A
#
# COMPACT_ATOMS: atom_id res chain seq x y z
N MET A 1 13.84 7.98 -4.73
CA MET A 1 12.95 7.06 -4.03
C MET A 1 11.81 6.68 -4.96
N CYS A 2 11.52 5.39 -5.07
CA CYS A 2 10.46 4.92 -5.96
C CYS A 2 9.08 5.20 -5.38
N ALA A 3 8.15 5.57 -6.26
CA ALA A 3 6.77 5.77 -5.84
C ALA A 3 6.19 4.48 -5.25
N SER A 4 6.57 3.33 -5.81
CA SER A 4 6.06 2.06 -5.31
C SER A 4 6.49 1.80 -3.87
N GLU A 5 7.69 2.24 -3.49
CA GLU A 5 8.14 2.08 -2.12
C GLU A 5 7.30 2.91 -1.16
N VAL A 6 6.94 4.13 -1.58
CA VAL A 6 6.10 4.98 -0.75
C VAL A 6 4.73 4.33 -0.54
N TYR A 7 4.16 3.79 -1.60
CA TYR A 7 2.86 3.12 -1.48
C TYR A 7 2.95 1.91 -0.57
N ARG A 8 4.04 1.15 -0.65
CA ARG A 8 4.21 0.00 0.23
C ARG A 8 4.32 0.43 1.68
N GLN A 9 5.00 1.55 1.94
CA GLN A 9 5.12 2.05 3.30
C GLN A 9 3.75 2.45 3.84
N PHE A 10 2.93 3.09 3.02
CA PHE A 10 1.58 3.43 3.44
C PHE A 10 0.76 2.19 3.73
N ALA A 11 0.87 1.17 2.87
CA ALA A 11 0.13 -0.07 3.09
C ALA A 11 0.56 -0.72 4.40
N ARG A 12 1.86 -0.74 4.65
CA ARG A 12 2.37 -1.34 5.87
C ARG A 12 1.89 -0.58 7.09
N ALA A 13 1.90 0.76 7.02
CA ALA A 13 1.40 1.57 8.13
C ALA A 13 -0.06 1.26 8.41
N CYS A 14 -0.86 1.13 7.36
CA CYS A 14 -2.27 0.80 7.55
C CYS A 14 -2.44 -0.54 8.26
N LEU A 15 -1.62 -1.52 7.88
CA LEU A 15 -1.72 -2.84 8.52
C LEU A 15 -1.29 -2.77 9.98
N GLU A 16 -0.28 -1.97 10.30
CA GLU A 16 0.14 -1.82 11.67
C GLU A 16 -0.93 -1.16 12.52
N PHE A 17 -1.59 -0.14 11.97
CA PHE A 17 -2.70 0.47 12.68
C PHE A 17 -3.85 -0.50 12.85
N ALA A 18 -4.12 -1.30 11.82
CA ALA A 18 -5.18 -2.30 11.91
C ALA A 18 -4.89 -3.30 13.02
N ASP A 19 -3.64 -3.69 13.15
CA ASP A 19 -3.26 -4.64 14.18
C ASP A 19 -3.38 -4.05 15.57
N ALA A 20 -3.19 -2.74 15.69
CA ALA A 20 -3.22 -2.06 16.98
C ALA A 20 -4.62 -1.66 17.40
N THR A 21 -5.55 -1.54 16.48
CA THR A 21 -6.89 -1.08 16.83
C THR A 21 -7.76 -2.24 17.27
N GLU A 22 -8.61 -1.98 18.26
CA GLU A 22 -9.55 -2.99 18.73
C GLU A 22 -10.91 -2.88 18.03
N ASP A 23 -11.13 -1.77 17.34
CA ASP A 23 -12.40 -1.56 16.65
C ASP A 23 -12.42 -2.31 15.33
N GLU A 24 -13.35 -3.26 15.21
CA GLU A 24 -13.39 -4.12 14.03
C GLU A 24 -13.67 -3.35 12.75
N GLN A 25 -14.55 -2.34 12.83
CA GLN A 25 -14.85 -1.57 11.63
C GLN A 25 -13.65 -0.77 11.17
N THR A 26 -12.94 -0.18 12.11
CA THR A 26 -11.72 0.56 11.78
C THR A 26 -10.67 -0.38 11.21
N ARG A 27 -10.55 -1.57 11.79
CA ARG A 27 -9.59 -2.54 11.29
C ARG A 27 -9.89 -2.93 9.86
N ALA A 28 -11.17 -3.20 9.57
CA ALA A 28 -11.55 -3.59 8.21
C ALA A 28 -11.25 -2.47 7.22
N ALA A 29 -11.54 -1.23 7.61
CA ALA A 29 -11.27 -0.09 6.73
C ALA A 29 -9.78 0.04 6.46
N LEU A 30 -8.95 -0.12 7.50
CA LEU A 30 -7.51 -0.01 7.33
C LEU A 30 -6.97 -1.12 6.44
N ILE A 31 -7.50 -2.33 6.57
CA ILE A 31 -7.06 -3.43 5.73
C ILE A 31 -7.44 -3.15 4.27
N GLN A 32 -8.63 -2.61 4.04
CA GLN A 32 -9.02 -2.28 2.68
C GLN A 32 -8.11 -1.19 2.09
N MET A 33 -7.75 -0.20 2.91
CA MET A 33 -6.84 0.83 2.45
C MET A 33 -5.47 0.24 2.11
N ALA A 34 -5.00 -0.69 2.93
CA ALA A 34 -3.72 -1.33 2.67
C ALA A 34 -3.74 -2.06 1.34
N GLN A 35 -4.85 -2.73 1.04
CA GLN A 35 -4.97 -3.46 -0.22
C GLN A 35 -4.90 -2.50 -1.41
N VAL A 36 -5.53 -1.33 -1.29
CA VAL A 36 -5.46 -0.33 -2.35
C VAL A 36 -4.04 0.16 -2.54
N TRP A 37 -3.34 0.45 -1.43
CA TRP A 37 -1.96 0.91 -1.53
C TRP A 37 -1.06 -0.15 -2.16
N PHE A 38 -1.25 -1.43 -1.80
CA PHE A 38 -0.46 -2.50 -2.41
C PHE A 38 -0.72 -2.59 -3.91
N ARG A 39 -1.98 -2.46 -4.32
CA ARG A 39 -2.31 -2.50 -5.74
C ARG A 39 -1.64 -1.35 -6.48
N LEU A 40 -1.69 -0.15 -5.90
CA LEU A 40 -1.03 1.00 -6.50
C LEU A 40 0.48 0.77 -6.60
N ALA A 41 1.06 0.15 -5.58
CA ALA A 41 2.49 -0.13 -5.60
C ALA A 41 2.85 -1.06 -6.76
N VAL A 42 2.05 -2.11 -6.95
CA VAL A 42 2.32 -3.05 -8.03
C VAL A 42 2.18 -2.37 -9.38
N GLU A 43 1.13 -1.57 -9.55
CA GLU A 43 0.91 -0.89 -10.83
C GLU A 43 2.04 0.08 -11.12
N HIS A 44 2.51 0.79 -10.09
CA HIS A 44 3.60 1.73 -10.31
C HIS A 44 4.92 1.04 -10.57
N GLU A 45 5.13 -0.11 -9.98
CA GLU A 45 6.33 -0.87 -10.29
C GLU A 45 6.37 -1.26 -11.74
N ASN A 46 5.23 -1.70 -12.28
CA ASN A 46 5.15 -2.07 -13.67
C ASN A 46 5.40 -0.87 -14.58
N ASP A 47 4.82 0.27 -14.22
CA ASP A 47 5.02 1.47 -15.00
C ASP A 47 6.47 1.91 -14.97
N GLU A 48 7.09 1.86 -13.80
CA GLU A 48 8.49 2.27 -13.66
C GLU A 48 9.39 1.36 -14.46
N ASP A 49 9.12 0.07 -14.46
CA ASP A 49 9.88 -0.87 -15.26
C ASP A 49 9.76 -0.54 -16.74
N THR A 50 8.55 -0.20 -17.17
CA THR A 50 8.33 0.16 -18.57
C THR A 50 9.10 1.42 -18.92
N GLU A 51 9.07 2.41 -18.04
CA GLU A 51 9.79 3.65 -18.28
C GLU A 51 11.28 3.40 -18.34
N ASN A 52 11.79 2.57 -17.45
CA ASN A 52 13.22 2.28 -17.42
C ASN A 52 13.67 1.53 -18.68
N ALA A 53 12.78 0.76 -19.26
CA ALA A 53 13.10 0.03 -20.48
C ALA A 53 13.31 0.98 -21.65
N ASP A 54 12.73 2.17 -21.61
CA ASP A 54 12.94 3.14 -22.65
C ASP A 54 14.36 3.70 -22.58
#